data_fff2147cd189835865e90654c6d99158
#
_entry.id   fff2147cd189835865e90654c6d99158
#
_cell.length_a   1.000
_cell.length_b   1.000
_cell.length_c   1.000
_cell.angle_alpha   90.00
_cell.angle_beta   90.00
_cell.angle_gamma   90.00
#
_symmetry.space_group_name_H-M   'P 1'
#
loop_
_entity.id
_entity.type
_entity.pdbx_description
1 polymer ?
#
loop_
_entity_poly.entity_id
_entity_poly.type
_entity_poly.pdbx_seq_one_letter_code
_entity_poly.pdbx_strand_id
1 'polypeptide(L)'
;AETGAGQHGVATATAAALMGMECVVFMGEEDTIRQALNVYRMRLLGAEVIPVTSGTATLKDAVSEAMREWTSRIDDTHYCLGSVMGPHPFPTIVRDFQAVISKEIKAQMLEKEGRLPDAVIACVGGGSNAIGSFYHFINDPGVRLIGCEAAGRGVDTFETAATIATGRLGIFHGMKSYFCQDKYGQIAPVYSISAGLDYPGVGPEHAHLHDIGRAEYVPVTDEEAVCAFEYLAKTEGIIPAIESAHAVAYAQKLAPTLDKDQIIVITISGRGDKDCAAIARYRGEDLHE
;
A
#
# COMPACT_ATOMS: atom_id res chain seq x y z
N ALA A 1 8.26 14.27 3.02
CA ALA A 1 7.55 12.99 2.88
C ALA A 1 8.55 11.85 2.65
N GLU A 2 8.10 10.62 2.78
CA GLU A 2 8.74 9.41 2.29
C GLU A 2 7.94 8.82 1.14
N THR A 3 8.53 7.90 0.36
CA THR A 3 7.81 7.14 -0.64
C THR A 3 8.53 5.83 -1.00
N GLY A 4 7.78 4.80 -1.36
CA GLY A 4 8.28 3.55 -1.93
C GLY A 4 8.05 3.50 -3.44
N ALA A 5 6.82 3.21 -3.89
CA ALA A 5 6.48 3.22 -5.32
C ALA A 5 6.52 4.62 -5.97
N GLY A 6 6.70 5.70 -5.20
CA GLY A 6 6.78 7.07 -5.68
C GLY A 6 5.45 7.80 -5.80
N GLN A 7 4.32 7.13 -5.69
CA GLN A 7 3.00 7.75 -5.87
C GLN A 7 2.69 8.81 -4.82
N HIS A 8 2.95 8.52 -3.54
CA HIS A 8 2.78 9.46 -2.45
C HIS A 8 3.72 10.66 -2.60
N GLY A 9 5.00 10.42 -2.98
CA GLY A 9 5.97 11.48 -3.24
C GLY A 9 5.52 12.42 -4.37
N VAL A 10 5.02 11.87 -5.48
CA VAL A 10 4.49 12.68 -6.60
C VAL A 10 3.27 13.50 -6.15
N ALA A 11 2.35 12.90 -5.38
CA ALA A 11 1.17 13.62 -4.88
C ALA A 11 1.56 14.76 -3.94
N THR A 12 2.49 14.52 -3.02
CA THR A 12 3.01 15.54 -2.09
C THR A 12 3.73 16.65 -2.84
N ALA A 13 4.61 16.30 -3.78
CA ALA A 13 5.31 17.27 -4.61
C ALA A 13 4.34 18.13 -5.44
N THR A 14 3.26 17.53 -5.96
CA THR A 14 2.21 18.25 -6.70
C THR A 14 1.51 19.28 -5.82
N ALA A 15 1.10 18.88 -4.62
CA ALA A 15 0.45 19.79 -3.66
C ALA A 15 1.41 20.91 -3.22
N ALA A 16 2.66 20.57 -2.92
CA ALA A 16 3.69 21.54 -2.52
C ALA A 16 3.94 22.57 -3.64
N ALA A 17 4.09 22.13 -4.88
CA ALA A 17 4.27 23.01 -6.04
C ALA A 17 3.08 23.97 -6.21
N LEU A 18 1.85 23.45 -6.10
CA LEU A 18 0.62 24.27 -6.20
C LEU A 18 0.55 25.35 -5.11
N MET A 19 1.01 24.99 -3.90
CA MET A 19 0.95 25.89 -2.73
C MET A 19 2.23 26.73 -2.53
N GLY A 20 3.23 26.61 -3.40
CA GLY A 20 4.50 27.32 -3.30
C GLY A 20 5.31 26.93 -2.08
N MET A 21 5.24 25.67 -1.66
CA MET A 21 5.96 25.12 -0.51
C MET A 21 7.21 24.36 -0.96
N GLU A 22 8.26 24.38 -0.15
CA GLU A 22 9.39 23.49 -0.32
C GLU A 22 8.98 22.04 -0.03
N CYS A 23 9.52 21.09 -0.80
CA CYS A 23 9.21 19.68 -0.67
C CYS A 23 10.48 18.84 -0.75
N VAL A 24 10.70 18.04 0.30
CA VAL A 24 11.77 17.04 0.34
C VAL A 24 11.13 15.66 0.46
N VAL A 25 11.54 14.73 -0.40
CA VAL A 25 11.03 13.36 -0.43
C VAL A 25 12.17 12.38 -0.23
N PHE A 26 12.09 11.57 0.82
CA PHE A 26 13.00 10.45 1.07
C PHE A 26 12.51 9.21 0.35
N MET A 27 13.40 8.54 -0.37
CA MET A 27 13.09 7.33 -1.10
C MET A 27 14.25 6.36 -1.03
N GLY A 28 14.00 5.07 -0.78
CA GLY A 28 15.06 4.08 -0.79
C GLY A 28 15.81 4.06 -2.12
N GLU A 29 17.13 3.90 -2.11
CA GLU A 29 17.94 3.92 -3.34
C GLU A 29 17.47 2.84 -4.33
N GLU A 30 17.17 1.64 -3.86
CA GLU A 30 16.59 0.55 -4.67
C GLU A 30 15.26 0.96 -5.30
N ASP A 31 14.41 1.66 -4.55
CA ASP A 31 13.12 2.14 -5.03
C ASP A 31 13.29 3.29 -6.06
N THR A 32 14.33 4.13 -5.91
CA THR A 32 14.60 5.19 -6.90
C THR A 32 14.94 4.61 -8.26
N ILE A 33 15.58 3.44 -8.30
CA ILE A 33 15.92 2.73 -9.55
C ILE A 33 14.66 2.04 -10.09
N ARG A 34 13.94 1.29 -9.25
CA ARG A 34 12.73 0.58 -9.65
C ARG A 34 11.63 1.50 -10.20
N GLN A 35 11.55 2.72 -9.68
CA GLN A 35 10.50 3.71 -9.94
C GLN A 35 11.04 5.05 -10.46
N ALA A 36 12.04 4.98 -11.33
CA ALA A 36 12.75 6.16 -11.86
C ALA A 36 11.81 7.20 -12.52
N LEU A 37 10.73 6.76 -13.16
CA LEU A 37 9.73 7.65 -13.74
C LEU A 37 9.07 8.56 -12.68
N ASN A 38 8.76 8.04 -11.51
CA ASN A 38 8.18 8.83 -10.43
C ASN A 38 9.22 9.75 -9.79
N VAL A 39 10.48 9.34 -9.71
CA VAL A 39 11.58 10.21 -9.28
C VAL A 39 11.70 11.42 -10.22
N TYR A 40 11.65 11.19 -11.52
CA TYR A 40 11.67 12.28 -12.51
C TYR A 40 10.46 13.22 -12.35
N ARG A 41 9.25 12.66 -12.15
CA ARG A 41 8.03 13.46 -11.91
C ARG A 41 8.15 14.35 -10.67
N MET A 42 8.66 13.82 -9.55
CA MET A 42 8.87 14.60 -8.32
C MET A 42 9.84 15.76 -8.55
N ARG A 43 10.98 15.49 -9.21
CA ARG A 43 11.97 16.53 -9.55
C ARG A 43 11.41 17.59 -10.50
N LEU A 44 10.62 17.17 -11.50
CA LEU A 44 9.94 18.11 -12.41
C LEU A 44 8.97 19.03 -11.68
N LEU A 45 8.33 18.55 -10.62
CA LEU A 45 7.45 19.32 -9.74
C LEU A 45 8.21 20.20 -8.73
N GLY A 46 9.53 20.21 -8.77
CA GLY A 46 10.38 21.03 -7.90
C GLY A 46 10.73 20.41 -6.56
N ALA A 47 10.36 19.15 -6.31
CA ALA A 47 10.77 18.48 -5.09
C ALA A 47 12.21 18.00 -5.14
N GLU A 48 12.90 18.09 -4.00
CA GLU A 48 14.17 17.40 -3.77
C GLU A 48 13.90 15.95 -3.44
N VAL A 49 14.53 15.01 -4.15
CA VAL A 49 14.43 13.57 -3.88
C VAL A 49 15.76 13.08 -3.34
N ILE A 50 15.77 12.64 -2.08
CA ILE A 50 16.97 12.18 -1.37
C ILE A 50 16.97 10.65 -1.35
N PRO A 51 17.92 9.99 -2.03
CA PRO A 51 18.09 8.55 -1.95
C PRO A 51 18.57 8.14 -0.55
N VAL A 52 17.93 7.13 0.04
CA VAL A 52 18.31 6.55 1.33
C VAL A 52 19.03 5.24 1.08
N THR A 53 20.32 5.20 1.45
CA THR A 53 21.23 4.07 1.19
C THR A 53 21.39 3.14 2.39
N SER A 54 20.85 3.52 3.55
CA SER A 54 20.95 2.74 4.80
C SER A 54 20.01 1.54 4.80
N GLY A 55 20.33 0.51 5.58
CA GLY A 55 19.51 -0.69 5.77
C GLY A 55 19.35 -1.49 4.49
N THR A 56 18.11 -1.75 4.09
CA THR A 56 17.75 -2.43 2.83
C THR A 56 17.60 -1.45 1.66
N ALA A 57 17.78 -0.14 1.92
CA ALA A 57 17.60 0.93 0.93
C ALA A 57 16.21 0.92 0.25
N THR A 58 15.17 0.54 1.01
CA THR A 58 13.77 0.48 0.57
C THR A 58 12.86 1.38 1.41
N LEU A 59 11.55 1.28 1.21
CA LEU A 59 10.52 2.12 1.87
C LEU A 59 10.70 2.21 3.40
N LYS A 60 11.03 1.11 4.09
CA LYS A 60 11.23 1.13 5.55
C LYS A 60 12.30 2.13 5.96
N ASP A 61 13.40 2.17 5.25
CA ASP A 61 14.53 3.06 5.57
C ASP A 61 14.23 4.50 5.19
N ALA A 62 13.48 4.71 4.11
CA ALA A 62 12.94 6.02 3.73
C ALA A 62 12.04 6.61 4.83
N VAL A 63 11.14 5.80 5.42
CA VAL A 63 10.31 6.19 6.57
C VAL A 63 11.18 6.57 7.77
N SER A 64 12.18 5.74 8.09
CA SER A 64 13.09 6.00 9.22
C SER A 64 13.83 7.32 9.06
N GLU A 65 14.30 7.63 7.85
CA GLU A 65 15.02 8.86 7.56
C GLU A 65 14.10 10.08 7.58
N ALA A 66 12.93 9.99 6.98
CA ALA A 66 11.93 11.05 7.01
C ALA A 66 11.51 11.41 8.45
N MET A 67 11.29 10.41 9.31
CA MET A 67 10.99 10.63 10.73
C MET A 67 12.16 11.30 11.47
N ARG A 68 13.39 10.90 11.16
CA ARG A 68 14.60 11.46 11.77
C ARG A 68 14.79 12.93 11.37
N GLU A 69 14.65 13.23 10.08
CA GLU A 69 14.73 14.60 9.58
C GLU A 69 13.60 15.46 10.15
N TRP A 70 12.35 14.98 10.15
CA TRP A 70 11.22 15.71 10.72
C TRP A 70 11.43 16.05 12.20
N THR A 71 11.91 15.12 13.02
CA THR A 71 12.15 15.38 14.44
C THR A 71 13.25 16.42 14.67
N SER A 72 14.19 16.57 13.76
CA SER A 72 15.24 17.60 13.82
C SER A 72 14.74 18.99 13.37
N ARG A 73 13.62 19.04 12.64
CA ARG A 73 13.06 20.26 12.03
C ARG A 73 11.58 20.48 12.36
N ILE A 74 11.17 20.08 13.55
CA ILE A 74 9.75 20.08 13.93
C ILE A 74 9.11 21.48 13.97
N ASP A 75 9.92 22.54 14.14
CA ASP A 75 9.45 23.91 14.26
C ASP A 75 9.05 24.53 12.91
N ASP A 76 9.60 24.05 11.80
CA ASP A 76 9.40 24.64 10.47
C ASP A 76 8.95 23.65 9.40
N THR A 77 8.90 22.36 9.72
CA THR A 77 8.68 21.31 8.75
C THR A 77 7.54 20.38 9.17
N HIS A 78 6.59 20.16 8.27
CA HIS A 78 5.52 19.17 8.43
C HIS A 78 5.90 17.86 7.75
N TYR A 79 5.74 16.75 8.47
CA TYR A 79 5.89 15.42 7.90
C TYR A 79 4.56 14.96 7.27
N CYS A 80 4.51 14.93 5.94
CA CYS A 80 3.38 14.35 5.20
C CYS A 80 3.60 12.84 5.09
N LEU A 81 3.14 12.09 6.10
CA LEU A 81 3.33 10.65 6.19
C LEU A 81 2.44 9.92 5.17
N GLY A 82 3.03 9.01 4.41
CA GLY A 82 2.42 8.40 3.22
C GLY A 82 1.51 7.22 3.47
N SER A 83 1.34 6.77 4.71
CA SER A 83 0.47 5.64 5.03
C SER A 83 -0.23 5.79 6.38
N VAL A 84 -1.15 4.86 6.70
CA VAL A 84 -1.94 4.86 7.95
C VAL A 84 -1.14 4.27 9.11
N MET A 85 0.10 4.70 9.27
CA MET A 85 1.08 4.17 10.21
C MET A 85 1.73 5.29 11.00
N GLY A 86 2.67 4.95 11.89
CA GLY A 86 3.38 5.90 12.71
C GLY A 86 2.67 6.23 14.03
N PRO A 87 3.22 7.18 14.82
CA PRO A 87 2.63 7.57 16.10
C PRO A 87 1.33 8.35 15.89
N HIS A 88 0.49 8.38 16.95
CA HIS A 88 -0.65 9.28 16.95
C HIS A 88 -0.17 10.76 16.75
N PRO A 89 -0.82 11.59 15.92
CA PRO A 89 -2.13 11.35 15.28
C PRO A 89 -2.07 10.87 13.82
N PHE A 90 -0.90 10.52 13.27
CA PHE A 90 -0.78 10.18 11.85
C PHE A 90 -1.77 9.12 11.35
N PRO A 91 -1.97 7.97 12.05
CA PRO A 91 -2.95 6.99 11.58
C PRO A 91 -4.38 7.56 11.45
N THR A 92 -4.78 8.42 12.40
CA THR A 92 -6.10 9.07 12.36
C THR A 92 -6.19 10.06 11.20
N ILE A 93 -5.18 10.91 10.99
CA ILE A 93 -5.15 11.92 9.92
C ILE A 93 -5.27 11.22 8.56
N VAL A 94 -4.41 10.21 8.33
CA VAL A 94 -4.37 9.50 7.05
C VAL A 94 -5.68 8.74 6.80
N ARG A 95 -6.21 8.02 7.81
CA ARG A 95 -7.51 7.37 7.72
C ARG A 95 -8.61 8.34 7.34
N ASP A 96 -8.73 9.45 8.03
CA ASP A 96 -9.82 10.40 7.85
C ASP A 96 -9.83 11.00 6.44
N PHE A 97 -8.66 11.32 5.89
CA PHE A 97 -8.55 11.77 4.50
C PHE A 97 -8.81 10.65 3.49
N GLN A 98 -8.32 9.43 3.74
CA GLN A 98 -8.55 8.28 2.85
C GLN A 98 -9.99 7.74 2.93
N ALA A 99 -10.71 7.99 4.00
CA ALA A 99 -12.07 7.49 4.22
C ALA A 99 -13.09 8.02 3.20
N VAL A 100 -12.75 9.05 2.41
CA VAL A 100 -13.54 9.46 1.24
C VAL A 100 -13.81 8.27 0.30
N ILE A 101 -12.88 7.33 0.16
CA ILE A 101 -13.01 6.13 -0.66
C ILE A 101 -14.24 5.32 -0.24
N SER A 102 -14.32 4.89 1.02
CA SER A 102 -15.44 4.09 1.51
C SER A 102 -16.75 4.89 1.58
N LYS A 103 -16.67 6.20 1.83
CA LYS A 103 -17.84 7.08 1.80
C LYS A 103 -18.50 7.08 0.41
N GLU A 104 -17.68 7.23 -0.63
CA GLU A 104 -18.16 7.24 -2.01
C GLU A 104 -18.59 5.85 -2.47
N ILE A 105 -17.84 4.78 -2.13
CA ILE A 105 -18.26 3.40 -2.41
C ILE A 105 -19.67 3.15 -1.84
N LYS A 106 -19.89 3.49 -0.57
CA LYS A 106 -21.18 3.27 0.10
C LYS A 106 -22.33 4.02 -0.57
N ALA A 107 -22.10 5.29 -0.90
CA ALA A 107 -23.09 6.12 -1.61
C ALA A 107 -23.42 5.57 -3.00
N GLN A 108 -22.39 5.24 -3.79
CA GLN A 108 -22.56 4.73 -5.16
C GLN A 108 -23.20 3.33 -5.18
N MET A 109 -22.90 2.46 -4.22
CA MET A 109 -23.53 1.15 -4.10
C MET A 109 -25.03 1.29 -3.80
N LEU A 110 -25.41 2.17 -2.88
CA LEU A 110 -26.82 2.42 -2.58
C LEU A 110 -27.56 3.04 -3.76
N GLU A 111 -26.91 3.93 -4.52
CA GLU A 111 -27.48 4.56 -5.70
C GLU A 111 -27.69 3.57 -6.85
N LYS A 112 -26.67 2.70 -7.13
CA LYS A 112 -26.67 1.84 -8.31
C LYS A 112 -27.34 0.50 -8.07
N GLU A 113 -27.12 -0.09 -6.89
CA GLU A 113 -27.53 -1.46 -6.57
C GLU A 113 -28.63 -1.52 -5.49
N GLY A 114 -28.95 -0.39 -4.85
CA GLY A 114 -29.93 -0.31 -3.76
C GLY A 114 -29.51 -1.03 -2.48
N ARG A 115 -28.26 -1.52 -2.40
CA ARG A 115 -27.73 -2.27 -1.24
C ARG A 115 -26.23 -2.08 -1.07
N LEU A 116 -25.69 -2.50 0.07
CA LEU A 116 -24.26 -2.54 0.32
C LEU A 116 -23.61 -3.76 -0.40
N PRO A 117 -22.30 -3.73 -0.68
CA PRO A 117 -21.60 -4.86 -1.24
C PRO A 117 -21.48 -5.99 -0.21
N ASP A 118 -21.27 -7.22 -0.67
CA ASP A 118 -21.00 -8.38 0.18
C ASP A 118 -19.54 -8.42 0.64
N ALA A 119 -18.62 -7.89 -0.18
CA ALA A 119 -17.21 -7.78 0.17
C ALA A 119 -16.57 -6.51 -0.39
N VAL A 120 -15.63 -5.93 0.37
CA VAL A 120 -14.71 -4.89 -0.07
C VAL A 120 -13.29 -5.42 0.06
N ILE A 121 -12.54 -5.39 -1.04
CA ILE A 121 -11.19 -5.95 -1.14
C ILE A 121 -10.21 -4.85 -1.50
N ALA A 122 -9.10 -4.76 -0.76
CA ALA A 122 -8.03 -3.80 -1.02
C ALA A 122 -6.66 -4.40 -0.71
N CYS A 123 -5.60 -3.95 -1.39
CA CYS A 123 -4.24 -4.34 -1.05
C CYS A 123 -3.76 -3.64 0.23
N VAL A 124 -2.87 -4.31 0.97
CA VAL A 124 -2.35 -3.84 2.25
C VAL A 124 -0.83 -3.96 2.30
N GLY A 125 -0.15 -2.80 2.34
CA GLY A 125 1.21 -2.63 2.84
C GLY A 125 1.12 -1.93 4.19
N GLY A 126 1.44 -0.63 4.29
CA GLY A 126 1.07 0.17 5.47
C GLY A 126 -0.45 0.27 5.68
N GLY A 127 -1.24 0.19 4.60
CA GLY A 127 -2.68 -0.02 4.64
C GLY A 127 -3.56 1.22 4.45
N SER A 128 -3.03 2.35 3.93
CA SER A 128 -3.82 3.59 3.82
C SER A 128 -5.02 3.46 2.87
N ASN A 129 -4.84 2.88 1.68
CA ASN A 129 -5.95 2.67 0.75
C ASN A 129 -6.99 1.69 1.31
N ALA A 130 -6.55 0.65 2.00
CA ALA A 130 -7.43 -0.36 2.57
C ALA A 130 -8.26 0.21 3.73
N ILE A 131 -7.66 0.95 4.67
CA ILE A 131 -8.45 1.59 5.73
C ILE A 131 -9.43 2.61 5.17
N GLY A 132 -9.01 3.35 4.13
CA GLY A 132 -9.90 4.25 3.39
C GLY A 132 -11.10 3.54 2.78
N SER A 133 -10.89 2.34 2.25
CA SER A 133 -11.95 1.49 1.66
C SER A 133 -12.83 0.82 2.72
N PHE A 134 -12.31 0.56 3.91
CA PHE A 134 -13.00 -0.18 4.97
C PHE A 134 -13.77 0.71 5.95
N TYR A 135 -13.31 1.92 6.20
CA TYR A 135 -13.70 2.73 7.36
C TYR A 135 -15.21 2.88 7.55
N HIS A 136 -15.95 3.27 6.52
CA HIS A 136 -17.40 3.45 6.62
C HIS A 136 -18.19 2.12 6.63
N PHE A 137 -17.52 0.99 6.45
CA PHE A 137 -18.12 -0.35 6.53
C PHE A 137 -17.78 -1.10 7.83
N ILE A 138 -16.95 -0.53 8.71
CA ILE A 138 -16.54 -1.19 9.96
C ILE A 138 -17.75 -1.60 10.79
N ASN A 139 -18.78 -0.76 10.82
CA ASN A 139 -20.01 -1.02 11.56
C ASN A 139 -21.11 -1.74 10.75
N ASP A 140 -20.82 -2.18 9.54
CA ASP A 140 -21.73 -2.96 8.70
C ASP A 140 -21.29 -4.44 8.68
N PRO A 141 -21.74 -5.29 9.64
CA PRO A 141 -21.20 -6.65 9.78
C PRO A 141 -21.54 -7.57 8.61
N GLY A 142 -22.52 -7.21 7.79
CA GLY A 142 -22.85 -7.93 6.55
C GLY A 142 -21.87 -7.72 5.41
N VAL A 143 -20.95 -6.76 5.54
CA VAL A 143 -19.90 -6.48 4.52
C VAL A 143 -18.59 -7.08 4.98
N ARG A 144 -18.05 -8.04 4.24
CA ARG A 144 -16.71 -8.58 4.47
C ARG A 144 -15.65 -7.56 4.09
N LEU A 145 -14.64 -7.37 4.95
CA LEU A 145 -13.49 -6.49 4.71
C LEU A 145 -12.25 -7.36 4.54
N ILE A 146 -11.61 -7.30 3.37
CA ILE A 146 -10.54 -8.21 3.02
C ILE A 146 -9.31 -7.43 2.56
N GLY A 147 -8.25 -7.51 3.36
CA GLY A 147 -6.94 -6.94 3.06
C GLY A 147 -6.03 -7.96 2.40
N CYS A 148 -5.48 -7.64 1.24
CA CYS A 148 -4.56 -8.51 0.51
C CYS A 148 -3.12 -8.07 0.76
N GLU A 149 -2.35 -8.90 1.48
CA GLU A 149 -0.95 -8.66 1.80
C GLU A 149 -0.03 -9.25 0.73
N ALA A 150 1.13 -8.62 0.52
CA ALA A 150 2.13 -9.13 -0.43
C ALA A 150 2.92 -10.30 0.18
N ALA A 151 2.63 -11.50 -0.26
CA ALA A 151 3.36 -12.69 0.16
C ALA A 151 4.68 -12.91 -0.58
N GLY A 152 5.03 -12.04 -1.54
CA GLY A 152 6.27 -12.17 -2.28
C GLY A 152 6.38 -13.55 -2.95
N ARG A 153 7.39 -14.31 -2.58
CA ARG A 153 7.60 -15.69 -3.05
C ARG A 153 6.89 -16.76 -2.20
N GLY A 154 6.14 -16.33 -1.19
CA GLY A 154 5.37 -17.22 -0.32
C GLY A 154 5.61 -16.97 1.17
N VAL A 155 4.58 -17.17 1.99
CA VAL A 155 4.62 -16.94 3.45
C VAL A 155 5.57 -17.90 4.18
N ASP A 156 5.90 -19.03 3.59
CA ASP A 156 6.85 -20.01 4.13
C ASP A 156 8.30 -19.70 3.73
N THR A 157 8.53 -18.58 3.05
CA THR A 157 9.86 -18.12 2.65
C THR A 157 10.29 -16.90 3.48
N PHE A 158 11.57 -16.52 3.39
CA PHE A 158 12.06 -15.26 3.96
C PHE A 158 11.78 -14.06 3.03
N GLU A 159 11.22 -14.30 1.83
CA GLU A 159 10.93 -13.30 0.82
C GLU A 159 9.43 -13.02 0.78
N THR A 160 8.91 -12.45 1.86
CA THR A 160 7.50 -12.08 2.06
C THR A 160 7.37 -10.75 2.80
N ALA A 161 6.32 -10.00 2.52
CA ALA A 161 5.92 -8.79 3.23
C ALA A 161 4.50 -8.92 3.83
N ALA A 162 3.97 -10.16 3.93
CA ALA A 162 2.66 -10.45 4.52
C ALA A 162 2.72 -10.31 6.05
N THR A 163 2.57 -9.10 6.54
CA THR A 163 2.87 -8.69 7.91
C THR A 163 1.92 -9.29 8.95
N ILE A 164 0.60 -9.34 8.69
CA ILE A 164 -0.37 -9.96 9.62
C ILE A 164 -0.23 -11.47 9.58
N ALA A 165 -0.02 -12.04 8.39
CA ALA A 165 0.11 -13.49 8.23
C ALA A 165 1.37 -14.06 8.89
N THR A 166 2.51 -13.34 8.89
CA THR A 166 3.81 -13.87 9.33
C THR A 166 4.45 -13.11 10.48
N GLY A 167 4.01 -11.88 10.73
CA GLY A 167 4.59 -11.00 11.73
C GLY A 167 4.10 -11.26 13.15
N ARG A 168 4.61 -10.46 14.07
CA ARG A 168 4.25 -10.49 15.49
C ARG A 168 4.00 -9.09 16.01
N LEU A 169 3.21 -8.98 17.08
CA LEU A 169 2.92 -7.72 17.74
C LEU A 169 4.20 -7.12 18.37
N GLY A 170 4.41 -5.83 18.17
CA GLY A 170 5.55 -5.11 18.75
C GLY A 170 5.45 -3.60 18.53
N ILE A 171 6.56 -2.90 18.73
CA ILE A 171 6.66 -1.44 18.52
C ILE A 171 7.56 -1.18 17.32
N PHE A 172 7.02 -0.47 16.34
CA PHE A 172 7.72 -0.13 15.11
C PHE A 172 7.28 1.26 14.61
N HIS A 173 8.21 2.08 14.15
CA HIS A 173 7.95 3.46 13.68
C HIS A 173 7.00 4.26 14.58
N GLY A 174 7.18 4.13 15.92
CA GLY A 174 6.38 4.87 16.90
C GLY A 174 4.95 4.36 17.11
N MET A 175 4.60 3.20 16.57
CA MET A 175 3.28 2.58 16.73
C MET A 175 3.39 1.17 17.32
N LYS A 176 2.33 0.73 18.02
CA LYS A 176 2.14 -0.67 18.40
C LYS A 176 1.30 -1.35 17.32
N SER A 177 1.89 -2.33 16.63
CA SER A 177 1.24 -3.05 15.54
C SER A 177 1.93 -4.39 15.26
N TYR A 178 1.46 -5.12 14.25
CA TYR A 178 2.19 -6.27 13.71
C TYR A 178 3.30 -5.80 12.79
N PHE A 179 4.45 -6.49 12.85
CA PHE A 179 5.53 -6.35 11.88
C PHE A 179 6.35 -7.63 11.75
N CYS A 180 6.99 -7.79 10.60
CA CYS A 180 7.85 -8.93 10.32
C CYS A 180 9.10 -8.87 11.21
N GLN A 181 9.31 -9.92 12.01
CA GLN A 181 10.38 -9.99 13.00
C GLN A 181 11.19 -11.27 12.84
N ASP A 182 12.50 -11.15 13.05
CA ASP A 182 13.37 -12.29 13.22
C ASP A 182 13.16 -12.96 14.59
N LYS A 183 13.93 -14.02 14.86
CA LYS A 183 13.87 -14.76 16.14
C LYS A 183 14.30 -13.94 17.37
N TYR A 184 14.96 -12.82 17.17
CA TYR A 184 15.42 -11.91 18.23
C TYR A 184 14.49 -10.71 18.42
N GLY A 185 13.41 -10.60 17.65
CA GLY A 185 12.48 -9.49 17.69
C GLY A 185 12.93 -8.25 16.90
N GLN A 186 13.99 -8.39 16.08
CA GLN A 186 14.43 -7.32 15.18
C GLN A 186 13.56 -7.33 13.92
N ILE A 187 13.48 -6.18 13.25
CA ILE A 187 12.78 -6.06 11.99
C ILE A 187 13.43 -6.99 10.97
N ALA A 188 12.67 -7.95 10.47
CA ALA A 188 13.15 -8.84 9.41
C ALA A 188 13.14 -8.11 8.05
N PRO A 189 14.10 -8.40 7.17
CA PRO A 189 13.99 -8.03 5.78
C PRO A 189 12.71 -8.61 5.18
N VAL A 190 12.07 -7.86 4.30
CA VAL A 190 10.87 -8.29 3.58
C VAL A 190 11.12 -8.17 2.07
N TYR A 191 10.22 -8.76 1.29
CA TYR A 191 10.32 -8.71 -0.16
C TYR A 191 8.94 -8.75 -0.79
N SER A 192 8.76 -7.90 -1.79
CA SER A 192 7.65 -7.92 -2.74
C SER A 192 8.12 -7.34 -4.09
N ILE A 193 7.59 -7.86 -5.19
CA ILE A 193 7.74 -7.23 -6.51
C ILE A 193 7.14 -5.82 -6.52
N SER A 194 6.18 -5.56 -5.63
CA SER A 194 5.54 -4.26 -5.45
C SER A 194 6.31 -3.39 -4.46
N ALA A 195 6.96 -2.34 -4.95
CA ALA A 195 7.67 -1.39 -4.10
C ALA A 195 6.77 -0.70 -3.05
N GLY A 196 5.48 -0.53 -3.36
CA GLY A 196 4.52 0.09 -2.43
C GLY A 196 4.02 -0.85 -1.33
N LEU A 197 4.21 -2.18 -1.47
CA LEU A 197 3.87 -3.19 -0.45
C LEU A 197 5.12 -3.80 0.22
N ASP A 198 6.31 -3.42 -0.21
CA ASP A 198 7.60 -3.87 0.32
C ASP A 198 7.90 -3.14 1.66
N TYR A 199 7.07 -3.42 2.66
CA TYR A 199 7.11 -2.77 3.97
C TYR A 199 6.83 -3.80 5.08
N PRO A 200 7.69 -3.87 6.12
CA PRO A 200 7.62 -4.92 7.12
C PRO A 200 6.58 -4.71 8.22
N GLY A 201 5.70 -3.74 8.11
CA GLY A 201 4.71 -3.39 9.13
C GLY A 201 3.34 -3.06 8.54
N VAL A 202 2.34 -2.93 9.40
CA VAL A 202 0.97 -2.55 9.04
C VAL A 202 0.44 -1.49 10.00
N GLY A 203 -0.49 -0.67 9.54
CA GLY A 203 -1.11 0.36 10.38
C GLY A 203 -1.78 -0.23 11.62
N PRO A 204 -1.74 0.48 12.78
CA PRO A 204 -2.27 -0.04 14.05
C PRO A 204 -3.78 -0.28 14.03
N GLU A 205 -4.53 0.43 13.20
CA GLU A 205 -5.97 0.21 13.06
C GLU A 205 -6.26 -1.09 12.31
N HIS A 206 -5.44 -1.48 11.33
CA HIS A 206 -5.51 -2.81 10.69
C HIS A 206 -5.21 -3.93 11.69
N ALA A 207 -4.19 -3.76 12.53
CA ALA A 207 -3.89 -4.70 13.60
C ALA A 207 -5.10 -4.88 14.54
N HIS A 208 -5.75 -3.78 14.92
CA HIS A 208 -6.97 -3.81 15.74
C HIS A 208 -8.13 -4.54 15.03
N LEU A 209 -8.38 -4.21 13.76
CA LEU A 209 -9.46 -4.87 12.98
C LEU A 209 -9.22 -6.37 12.81
N HIS A 210 -7.97 -6.79 12.69
CA HIS A 210 -7.58 -8.20 12.71
C HIS A 210 -7.87 -8.85 14.07
N ASP A 211 -7.40 -8.23 15.16
CA ASP A 211 -7.52 -8.78 16.52
C ASP A 211 -8.96 -8.98 16.96
N ILE A 212 -9.86 -8.09 16.56
CA ILE A 212 -11.30 -8.20 16.86
C ILE A 212 -12.07 -9.04 15.82
N GLY A 213 -11.38 -9.60 14.81
CA GLY A 213 -12.01 -10.42 13.76
C GLY A 213 -12.93 -9.64 12.83
N ARG A 214 -12.76 -8.31 12.71
CA ARG A 214 -13.59 -7.49 11.82
C ARG A 214 -13.14 -7.49 10.39
N ALA A 215 -11.84 -7.60 10.12
CA ALA A 215 -11.26 -7.70 8.79
C ALA A 215 -10.42 -8.97 8.66
N GLU A 216 -10.48 -9.55 7.47
CA GLU A 216 -9.66 -10.69 7.06
C GLU A 216 -8.41 -10.18 6.36
N TYR A 217 -7.27 -10.84 6.58
CA TYR A 217 -6.03 -10.53 5.86
C TYR A 217 -5.51 -11.78 5.19
N VAL A 218 -5.26 -11.67 3.89
CA VAL A 218 -4.92 -12.82 3.05
C VAL A 218 -3.63 -12.58 2.28
N PRO A 219 -2.71 -13.55 2.28
CA PRO A 219 -1.47 -13.45 1.52
C PRO A 219 -1.72 -13.70 0.03
N VAL A 220 -1.09 -12.89 -0.82
CA VAL A 220 -1.09 -13.02 -2.29
C VAL A 220 0.36 -12.98 -2.78
N THR A 221 0.76 -13.97 -3.56
CA THR A 221 2.11 -14.07 -4.09
C THR A 221 2.36 -13.13 -5.27
N ASP A 222 3.62 -12.87 -5.58
CA ASP A 222 4.02 -12.06 -6.74
C ASP A 222 3.47 -12.63 -8.05
N GLU A 223 3.53 -13.95 -8.25
CA GLU A 223 3.00 -14.60 -9.47
C GLU A 223 1.49 -14.39 -9.59
N GLU A 224 0.74 -14.53 -8.50
CA GLU A 224 -0.70 -14.29 -8.50
C GLU A 224 -1.03 -12.82 -8.81
N ALA A 225 -0.26 -11.89 -8.27
CA ALA A 225 -0.44 -10.47 -8.52
C ALA A 225 -0.12 -10.11 -9.98
N VAL A 226 0.98 -10.66 -10.54
CA VAL A 226 1.36 -10.44 -11.95
C VAL A 226 0.31 -11.03 -12.89
N CYS A 227 -0.17 -12.26 -12.65
CA CYS A 227 -1.25 -12.85 -13.43
C CYS A 227 -2.54 -12.01 -13.38
N ALA A 228 -2.88 -11.48 -12.22
CA ALA A 228 -4.06 -10.62 -12.04
C ALA A 228 -3.91 -9.25 -12.72
N PHE A 229 -2.70 -8.67 -12.71
CA PHE A 229 -2.36 -7.47 -13.45
C PHE A 229 -2.63 -7.66 -14.96
N GLU A 230 -2.08 -8.74 -15.53
CA GLU A 230 -2.29 -9.08 -16.94
C GLU A 230 -3.75 -9.40 -17.27
N TYR A 231 -4.43 -10.09 -16.34
CA TYR A 231 -5.84 -10.44 -16.51
C TYR A 231 -6.72 -9.19 -16.60
N LEU A 232 -6.60 -8.28 -15.66
CA LEU A 232 -7.41 -7.05 -15.64
C LEU A 232 -7.12 -6.19 -16.88
N ALA A 233 -5.85 -6.09 -17.29
CA ALA A 233 -5.48 -5.39 -18.50
C ALA A 233 -6.13 -5.97 -19.76
N LYS A 234 -6.19 -7.29 -19.86
CA LYS A 234 -6.77 -8.00 -21.04
C LYS A 234 -8.30 -8.00 -21.06
N THR A 235 -8.95 -8.05 -19.90
CA THR A 235 -10.42 -8.17 -19.82
C THR A 235 -11.12 -6.84 -19.76
N GLU A 236 -10.53 -5.84 -19.06
CA GLU A 236 -11.18 -4.55 -18.80
C GLU A 236 -10.45 -3.36 -19.46
N GLY A 237 -9.28 -3.60 -20.07
CA GLY A 237 -8.44 -2.52 -20.60
C GLY A 237 -7.85 -1.61 -19.51
N ILE A 238 -7.83 -2.09 -18.25
CA ILE A 238 -7.28 -1.36 -17.11
C ILE A 238 -5.91 -1.94 -16.77
N ILE A 239 -4.87 -1.13 -16.87
CA ILE A 239 -3.53 -1.47 -16.38
C ILE A 239 -3.44 -0.99 -14.92
N PRO A 240 -3.65 -1.88 -13.92
CA PRO A 240 -3.65 -1.47 -12.51
C PRO A 240 -2.23 -1.28 -11.99
N ALA A 241 -2.04 -0.52 -10.91
CA ALA A 241 -0.79 -0.62 -10.16
C ALA A 241 -0.61 -2.06 -9.64
N ILE A 242 0.63 -2.55 -9.62
CA ILE A 242 0.93 -3.91 -9.14
C ILE A 242 0.50 -4.12 -7.69
N GLU A 243 0.49 -3.06 -6.88
CA GLU A 243 -0.08 -3.06 -5.55
C GLU A 243 -1.53 -3.53 -5.57
N SER A 244 -2.38 -2.87 -6.35
CA SER A 244 -3.81 -3.17 -6.42
C SER A 244 -4.13 -4.47 -7.17
N ALA A 245 -3.21 -4.97 -7.98
CA ALA A 245 -3.35 -6.29 -8.61
C ALA A 245 -3.43 -7.44 -7.58
N HIS A 246 -2.87 -7.27 -6.36
CA HIS A 246 -3.06 -8.23 -5.27
C HIS A 246 -4.53 -8.36 -4.87
N ALA A 247 -5.28 -7.26 -4.85
CA ALA A 247 -6.71 -7.30 -4.57
C ALA A 247 -7.50 -8.00 -5.67
N VAL A 248 -7.13 -7.79 -6.94
CA VAL A 248 -7.72 -8.47 -8.10
C VAL A 248 -7.43 -9.97 -8.04
N ALA A 249 -6.20 -10.37 -7.70
CA ALA A 249 -5.82 -11.78 -7.57
C ALA A 249 -6.69 -12.53 -6.55
N TYR A 250 -6.92 -11.92 -5.40
CA TYR A 250 -7.79 -12.54 -4.41
C TYR A 250 -9.26 -12.54 -4.84
N ALA A 251 -9.73 -11.48 -5.49
CA ALA A 251 -11.10 -11.45 -6.03
C ALA A 251 -11.35 -12.58 -7.04
N GLN A 252 -10.36 -12.93 -7.87
CA GLN A 252 -10.45 -14.08 -8.78
C GLN A 252 -10.61 -15.43 -8.05
N LYS A 253 -10.02 -15.57 -6.85
CA LYS A 253 -10.18 -16.76 -6.01
C LYS A 253 -11.52 -16.77 -5.27
N LEU A 254 -11.97 -15.60 -4.82
CA LEU A 254 -13.19 -15.47 -4.05
C LEU A 254 -14.46 -15.57 -4.89
N ALA A 255 -14.50 -14.89 -6.05
CA ALA A 255 -15.71 -14.78 -6.87
C ALA A 255 -16.36 -16.12 -7.23
N PRO A 256 -15.61 -17.20 -7.60
CA PRO A 256 -16.21 -18.50 -7.90
C PRO A 256 -16.87 -19.18 -6.69
N THR A 257 -16.61 -18.73 -5.48
CA THR A 257 -17.17 -19.29 -4.23
C THR A 257 -18.44 -18.59 -3.77
N LEU A 258 -18.79 -17.49 -4.43
CA LEU A 258 -19.93 -16.65 -4.07
C LEU A 258 -21.14 -16.96 -4.95
N ASP A 259 -22.32 -16.62 -4.44
CA ASP A 259 -23.55 -16.67 -5.24
C ASP A 259 -23.54 -15.56 -6.31
N LYS A 260 -24.28 -15.77 -7.39
CA LYS A 260 -24.27 -14.89 -8.58
C LYS A 260 -24.78 -13.48 -8.34
N ASP A 261 -25.56 -13.29 -7.29
CA ASP A 261 -26.12 -12.00 -6.89
C ASP A 261 -25.26 -11.25 -5.85
N GLN A 262 -24.18 -11.88 -5.37
CA GLN A 262 -23.25 -11.23 -4.47
C GLN A 262 -22.33 -10.24 -5.19
N ILE A 263 -22.03 -9.12 -4.53
CA ILE A 263 -21.28 -8.01 -5.10
C ILE A 263 -19.94 -7.86 -4.38
N ILE A 264 -18.87 -7.87 -5.15
CA ILE A 264 -17.51 -7.56 -4.69
C ILE A 264 -17.12 -6.18 -5.17
N VAL A 265 -16.64 -5.33 -4.27
CA VAL A 265 -15.98 -4.08 -4.61
C VAL A 265 -14.47 -4.26 -4.43
N ILE A 266 -13.70 -3.99 -5.49
CA ILE A 266 -12.24 -4.08 -5.49
C ILE A 266 -11.68 -2.66 -5.60
N THR A 267 -10.81 -2.28 -4.68
CA THR A 267 -10.13 -0.98 -4.73
C THR A 267 -8.92 -1.05 -5.65
N ILE A 268 -9.05 -0.45 -6.84
CA ILE A 268 -7.92 -0.25 -7.76
C ILE A 268 -7.28 1.09 -7.43
N SER A 269 -6.36 1.07 -6.46
CA SER A 269 -5.81 2.25 -5.80
C SER A 269 -4.74 3.00 -6.59
N GLY A 270 -4.29 2.47 -7.72
CA GLY A 270 -3.29 3.11 -8.56
C GLY A 270 -3.25 2.57 -9.98
N ARG A 271 -2.55 3.29 -10.85
CA ARG A 271 -2.34 2.91 -12.26
C ARG A 271 -0.95 2.28 -12.45
N GLY A 272 -0.84 1.38 -13.41
CA GLY A 272 0.32 0.50 -13.60
C GLY A 272 1.29 0.91 -14.71
N ASP A 273 1.16 2.09 -15.30
CA ASP A 273 2.14 2.60 -16.28
C ASP A 273 3.58 2.61 -15.72
N LYS A 274 3.73 2.88 -14.43
CA LYS A 274 5.00 2.82 -13.70
C LYS A 274 5.57 1.40 -13.56
N ASP A 275 4.71 0.36 -13.66
CA ASP A 275 5.05 -1.04 -13.33
C ASP A 275 5.29 -1.89 -14.57
N CYS A 276 4.93 -1.41 -15.78
CA CYS A 276 5.05 -2.18 -17.02
C CYS A 276 6.47 -2.75 -17.22
N ALA A 277 7.52 -1.95 -16.97
CA ALA A 277 8.89 -2.42 -17.09
C ALA A 277 9.26 -3.50 -16.06
N ALA A 278 8.71 -3.42 -14.84
CA ALA A 278 8.94 -4.43 -13.81
C ALA A 278 8.23 -5.75 -14.16
N ILE A 279 7.00 -5.67 -14.70
CA ILE A 279 6.24 -6.84 -15.16
C ILE A 279 6.94 -7.51 -16.36
N ALA A 280 7.40 -6.73 -17.35
CA ALA A 280 8.14 -7.25 -18.49
C ALA A 280 9.39 -8.02 -18.02
N ARG A 281 10.21 -7.42 -17.16
CA ARG A 281 11.37 -8.10 -16.57
C ARG A 281 11.00 -9.38 -15.82
N TYR A 282 9.92 -9.35 -15.05
CA TYR A 282 9.43 -10.54 -14.34
C TYR A 282 9.07 -11.68 -15.30
N ARG A 283 8.52 -11.34 -16.47
CA ARG A 283 8.21 -12.30 -17.55
C ARG A 283 9.41 -12.67 -18.43
N GLY A 284 10.59 -12.08 -18.17
CA GLY A 284 11.81 -12.32 -18.95
C GLY A 284 11.82 -11.58 -20.29
N GLU A 285 11.01 -10.53 -20.41
CA GLU A 285 11.00 -9.64 -21.58
C GLU A 285 11.91 -8.43 -21.33
N ASP A 286 12.81 -8.14 -22.28
CA ASP A 286 13.62 -6.91 -22.29
C ASP A 286 12.87 -5.82 -23.05
N LEU A 287 12.50 -4.76 -22.35
CA LEU A 287 12.05 -3.54 -22.99
C LEU A 287 13.31 -2.78 -23.41
N HIS A 288 13.63 -2.83 -24.68
CA HIS A 288 14.67 -1.96 -25.25
C HIS A 288 14.18 -0.52 -25.08
N GLU A 289 14.89 0.27 -24.25
CA GLU A 289 14.72 1.71 -24.16
C GLU A 289 15.37 2.40 -25.37
#